data_be1e515f13d731bfd9ec01ddf81e318d
#
_entry.id   be1e515f13d731bfd9ec01ddf81e318d
#
_cell.length_a   1.000
_cell.length_b   1.000
_cell.length_c   1.000
_cell.angle_alpha   90.00
_cell.angle_beta   90.00
_cell.angle_gamma   90.00
#
_symmetry.space_group_name_H-M   'P 1'
#
loop_
_entity.id
_entity.type
_entity.pdbx_description
1 polymer ?
#
loop_
_entity_poly.entity_id
_entity_poly.type
_entity_poly.pdbx_seq_one_letter_code
_entity_poly.pdbx_strand_id
1 'polypeptide(L)'
;IDMQVVGRWAEERNIGFSTFADLSQRVEVRELIRGEIARINAFLPEHARVLRFANFPKELDPDEGELTRSRKLRRGFIEERYARLIDALYAGTQEVAITVPVTYQDGRKGTLSANVAITEVERAAAGSPRGQQARAAAQGTA
;
A
#
# COMPACT_ATOMS: atom_id res chain seq x y z
N ILE A 1 1.63 -7.49 -3.12
CA ILE A 1 0.60 -7.99 -4.06
C ILE A 1 0.95 -9.38 -4.56
N ASP A 2 -0.05 -10.11 -5.04
CA ASP A 2 0.11 -11.40 -5.72
C ASP A 2 0.06 -11.17 -7.23
N MET A 3 1.10 -11.61 -7.95
CA MET A 3 1.24 -11.39 -9.39
C MET A 3 0.11 -12.04 -10.20
N GLN A 4 -0.32 -13.23 -9.82
CA GLN A 4 -1.35 -13.95 -10.57
C GLN A 4 -2.72 -13.31 -10.40
N VAL A 5 -3.05 -12.89 -9.18
CA VAL A 5 -4.36 -12.28 -8.87
C VAL A 5 -4.44 -10.87 -9.43
N VAL A 6 -3.46 -10.03 -9.09
CA VAL A 6 -3.47 -8.61 -9.49
C VAL A 6 -3.17 -8.44 -10.98
N GLY A 7 -2.30 -9.29 -11.56
CA GLY A 7 -2.04 -9.29 -12.99
C GLY A 7 -3.30 -9.59 -13.80
N ARG A 8 -4.04 -10.63 -13.45
CA ARG A 8 -5.33 -10.95 -14.09
C ARG A 8 -6.35 -9.81 -13.94
N TRP A 9 -6.45 -9.24 -12.74
CA TRP A 9 -7.32 -8.10 -12.49
C TRP A 9 -6.98 -6.90 -13.39
N ALA A 10 -5.68 -6.64 -13.62
CA ALA A 10 -5.21 -5.57 -14.49
C ALA A 10 -5.50 -5.87 -15.98
N GLU A 11 -5.26 -7.10 -16.43
CA GLU A 11 -5.56 -7.54 -17.81
C GLU A 11 -7.04 -7.39 -18.14
N GLU A 12 -7.94 -7.83 -17.24
CA GLU A 12 -9.40 -7.69 -17.41
C GLU A 12 -9.86 -6.22 -17.56
N ARG A 13 -9.04 -5.26 -17.13
CA ARG A 13 -9.30 -3.82 -17.19
C ARG A 13 -8.47 -3.09 -18.24
N ASN A 14 -7.75 -3.83 -19.07
CA ASN A 14 -6.82 -3.30 -20.07
C ASN A 14 -5.75 -2.36 -19.47
N ILE A 15 -5.31 -2.64 -18.24
CA ILE A 15 -4.20 -1.94 -17.59
C ILE A 15 -2.91 -2.63 -18.00
N GLY A 16 -2.11 -1.99 -18.86
CA GLY A 16 -0.85 -2.52 -19.32
C GLY A 16 0.23 -2.45 -18.24
N PHE A 17 1.04 -3.50 -18.12
CA PHE A 17 2.23 -3.53 -17.28
C PHE A 17 3.28 -4.44 -17.92
N SER A 18 4.56 -4.22 -17.59
CA SER A 18 5.67 -4.97 -18.18
C SER A 18 6.37 -5.89 -17.17
N THR A 19 6.41 -5.50 -15.91
CA THR A 19 7.10 -6.23 -14.83
C THR A 19 6.26 -6.20 -13.56
N PHE A 20 6.63 -7.07 -12.60
CA PHE A 20 6.04 -7.01 -11.26
C PHE A 20 6.22 -5.62 -10.61
N ALA A 21 7.42 -5.05 -10.73
CA ALA A 21 7.70 -3.72 -10.18
C ALA A 21 6.77 -2.66 -10.79
N ASP A 22 6.59 -2.66 -12.11
CA ASP A 22 5.66 -1.77 -12.80
C ASP A 22 4.22 -1.98 -12.31
N LEU A 23 3.74 -3.22 -12.30
CA LEU A 23 2.39 -3.54 -11.81
C LEU A 23 2.17 -3.05 -10.37
N SER A 24 3.12 -3.33 -9.48
CA SER A 24 3.02 -2.98 -8.05
C SER A 24 2.92 -1.48 -7.80
N GLN A 25 3.50 -0.66 -8.69
CA GLN A 25 3.53 0.80 -8.57
C GLN A 25 2.44 1.50 -9.40
N ARG A 26 1.65 0.77 -10.19
CA ARG A 26 0.51 1.33 -10.94
C ARG A 26 -0.46 2.05 -10.01
N VAL A 27 -0.90 3.23 -10.43
CA VAL A 27 -1.87 4.03 -9.65
C VAL A 27 -3.15 3.21 -9.42
N GLU A 28 -3.64 2.52 -10.43
CA GLU A 28 -4.86 1.71 -10.38
C GLU A 28 -4.76 0.58 -9.36
N VAL A 29 -3.60 -0.06 -9.27
CA VAL A 29 -3.32 -1.12 -8.28
C VAL A 29 -3.25 -0.54 -6.88
N ARG A 30 -2.58 0.61 -6.71
CA ARG A 30 -2.52 1.29 -5.41
C ARG A 30 -3.91 1.74 -4.94
N GLU A 31 -4.74 2.25 -5.85
CA GLU A 31 -6.12 2.63 -5.55
C GLU A 31 -6.99 1.43 -5.17
N LEU A 32 -6.81 0.28 -5.85
CA LEU A 32 -7.47 -0.96 -5.48
C LEU A 32 -7.14 -1.34 -4.04
N ILE A 33 -5.86 -1.39 -3.69
CA ILE A 33 -5.40 -1.74 -2.33
C ILE A 33 -5.86 -0.70 -1.30
N ARG A 34 -5.78 0.60 -1.64
CA ARG A 34 -6.25 1.68 -0.78
C ARG A 34 -7.74 1.51 -0.44
N GLY A 35 -8.56 1.20 -1.43
CA GLY A 35 -10.00 0.96 -1.24
C GLY A 35 -10.29 -0.21 -0.30
N GLU A 36 -9.55 -1.32 -0.45
CA GLU A 36 -9.69 -2.48 0.43
C GLU A 36 -9.26 -2.18 1.86
N ILE A 37 -8.14 -1.47 2.04
CA ILE A 37 -7.67 -1.06 3.39
C ILE A 37 -8.68 -0.08 4.02
N ALA A 38 -9.18 0.89 3.27
CA ALA A 38 -10.18 1.84 3.78
C ALA A 38 -11.46 1.13 4.24
N ARG A 39 -11.89 0.11 3.49
CA ARG A 39 -13.05 -0.72 3.86
C ARG A 39 -12.81 -1.46 5.18
N ILE A 40 -11.63 -2.04 5.38
CA ILE A 40 -11.27 -2.71 6.63
C ILE A 40 -11.15 -1.70 7.77
N ASN A 41 -10.52 -0.54 7.53
CA ASN A 41 -10.36 0.52 8.50
C ASN A 41 -11.70 0.99 9.10
N ALA A 42 -12.79 0.91 8.35
CA ALA A 42 -14.12 1.28 8.83
C ALA A 42 -14.59 0.43 10.04
N PHE A 43 -14.08 -0.80 10.16
CA PHE A 43 -14.40 -1.72 11.27
C PHE A 43 -13.34 -1.72 12.38
N LEU A 44 -12.22 -1.01 12.19
CA LEU A 44 -11.14 -0.96 13.16
C LEU A 44 -11.24 0.27 14.06
N PRO A 45 -10.88 0.14 15.35
CA PRO A 45 -10.72 1.30 16.22
C PRO A 45 -9.61 2.22 15.69
N GLU A 46 -9.69 3.51 15.99
CA GLU A 46 -8.81 4.53 15.40
C GLU A 46 -7.31 4.19 15.51
N HIS A 47 -6.88 3.70 16.69
CA HIS A 47 -5.48 3.36 16.94
C HIS A 47 -4.96 2.13 16.17
N ALA A 48 -5.85 1.31 15.62
CA ALA A 48 -5.50 0.11 14.86
C ALA A 48 -5.62 0.32 13.33
N ARG A 49 -6.04 1.50 12.88
CA ARG A 49 -6.21 1.80 11.45
C ARG A 49 -4.88 1.93 10.74
N VAL A 50 -4.82 1.39 9.53
CA VAL A 50 -3.68 1.58 8.63
C VAL A 50 -3.80 2.97 8.00
N LEU A 51 -2.82 3.83 8.24
CA LEU A 51 -2.81 5.20 7.72
C LEU A 51 -2.10 5.33 6.39
N ARG A 52 -1.08 4.51 6.16
CA ARG A 52 -0.25 4.51 4.94
C ARG A 52 0.18 3.11 4.60
N PHE A 53 0.42 2.87 3.34
CA PHE A 53 1.01 1.62 2.87
C PHE A 53 1.89 1.86 1.64
N ALA A 54 2.70 0.87 1.33
CA ALA A 54 3.48 0.79 0.12
C ALA A 54 3.48 -0.65 -0.40
N ASN A 55 3.47 -0.82 -1.71
CA ASN A 55 3.63 -2.13 -2.32
C ASN A 55 5.12 -2.43 -2.53
N PHE A 56 5.57 -3.62 -2.15
CA PHE A 56 6.92 -4.05 -2.49
C PHE A 56 7.09 -4.10 -4.02
N PRO A 57 8.26 -3.70 -4.55
CA PRO A 57 8.51 -3.69 -6.00
C PRO A 57 8.89 -5.06 -6.56
N LYS A 58 9.00 -6.08 -5.70
CA LYS A 58 9.24 -7.48 -6.07
C LYS A 58 8.48 -8.41 -5.14
N GLU A 59 8.25 -9.64 -5.57
CA GLU A 59 7.74 -10.68 -4.68
C GLU A 59 8.80 -11.04 -3.63
N LEU A 60 8.33 -11.38 -2.44
CA LEU A 60 9.21 -11.85 -1.37
C LEU A 60 9.63 -13.31 -1.65
N ASP A 61 10.91 -13.60 -1.47
CA ASP A 61 11.50 -14.86 -1.88
C ASP A 61 12.18 -15.59 -0.71
N PRO A 62 11.94 -16.91 -0.53
CA PRO A 62 12.66 -17.72 0.46
C PRO A 62 14.17 -17.79 0.20
N ASP A 63 14.60 -17.85 -1.06
CA ASP A 63 16.01 -17.97 -1.43
C ASP A 63 16.80 -16.69 -1.12
N GLU A 64 16.12 -15.57 -1.02
CA GLU A 64 16.70 -14.28 -0.59
C GLU A 64 16.60 -14.04 0.92
N GLY A 65 16.07 -15.00 1.66
CA GLY A 65 15.97 -14.93 3.11
C GLY A 65 14.81 -14.08 3.64
N GLU A 66 13.94 -13.57 2.80
CA GLU A 66 12.77 -12.76 3.17
C GLU A 66 11.63 -13.62 3.75
N LEU A 67 11.54 -14.85 3.29
CA LEU A 67 10.61 -15.85 3.77
C LEU A 67 11.35 -17.06 4.37
N THR A 68 10.68 -17.79 5.23
CA THR A 68 11.12 -19.15 5.62
C THR A 68 10.79 -20.13 4.50
N ARG A 69 11.32 -21.37 4.57
CA ARG A 69 10.95 -22.46 3.64
C ARG A 69 9.44 -22.76 3.67
N SER A 70 8.77 -22.53 4.78
CA SER A 70 7.32 -22.63 4.94
C SER A 70 6.57 -21.36 4.53
N ARG A 71 7.24 -20.43 3.84
CA ARG A 71 6.70 -19.15 3.32
C ARG A 71 6.19 -18.20 4.41
N LYS A 72 6.69 -18.26 5.61
CA LYS A 72 6.41 -17.29 6.67
C LYS A 72 7.37 -16.11 6.57
N LEU A 73 6.87 -14.90 6.81
CA LEU A 73 7.67 -13.67 6.81
C LEU A 73 8.77 -13.71 7.87
N ARG A 74 9.99 -13.41 7.47
CA ARG A 74 11.11 -13.16 8.36
C ARG A 74 11.18 -11.67 8.70
N ARG A 75 10.33 -11.23 9.61
CA ARG A 75 10.09 -9.81 9.91
C ARG A 75 11.36 -9.02 10.16
N GLY A 76 12.24 -9.46 11.06
CA GLY A 76 13.49 -8.75 11.34
C GLY A 76 14.39 -8.56 10.12
N PHE A 77 14.45 -9.56 9.24
CA PHE A 77 15.20 -9.48 7.99
C PHE A 77 14.58 -8.47 7.01
N ILE A 78 13.25 -8.46 6.91
CA ILE A 78 12.53 -7.49 6.06
C ILE A 78 12.68 -6.07 6.61
N GLU A 79 12.57 -5.88 7.92
CA GLU A 79 12.76 -4.58 8.58
C GLU A 79 14.13 -4.00 8.30
N GLU A 80 15.18 -4.82 8.37
CA GLU A 80 16.54 -4.40 8.05
C GLU A 80 16.71 -4.07 6.56
N ARG A 81 16.26 -4.97 5.66
CA ARG A 81 16.41 -4.82 4.22
C ARG A 81 15.65 -3.62 3.67
N TYR A 82 14.45 -3.38 4.18
CA TYR A 82 13.57 -2.31 3.73
C TYR A 82 13.49 -1.12 4.70
N ALA A 83 14.51 -0.92 5.52
CA ALA A 83 14.54 0.14 6.53
C ALA A 83 14.21 1.52 5.94
N ARG A 84 14.78 1.87 4.78
CA ARG A 84 14.48 3.14 4.09
C ARG A 84 13.02 3.29 3.68
N LEU A 85 12.37 2.21 3.26
CA LEU A 85 10.95 2.21 2.94
C LEU A 85 10.08 2.40 4.19
N ILE A 86 10.46 1.72 5.28
CA ILE A 86 9.79 1.84 6.58
C ILE A 86 9.91 3.27 7.12
N ASP A 87 11.12 3.84 7.09
CA ASP A 87 11.35 5.22 7.52
C ASP A 87 10.53 6.21 6.69
N ALA A 88 10.43 6.01 5.37
CA ALA A 88 9.61 6.82 4.49
C ALA A 88 8.10 6.73 4.80
N LEU A 89 7.61 5.53 5.15
CA LEU A 89 6.23 5.32 5.60
C LEU A 89 5.91 6.14 6.86
N TYR A 90 6.81 6.14 7.84
CA TYR A 90 6.63 6.91 9.07
C TYR A 90 6.82 8.42 8.86
N ALA A 91 7.75 8.83 8.00
CA ALA A 91 7.99 10.23 7.67
C ALA A 91 6.85 10.85 6.82
N GLY A 92 6.04 10.01 6.15
CA GLY A 92 4.94 10.48 5.30
C GLY A 92 5.42 11.11 4.00
N THR A 93 6.57 10.69 3.48
CA THR A 93 7.04 11.06 2.14
C THR A 93 6.13 10.43 1.08
N GLN A 94 6.05 11.05 -0.10
CA GLN A 94 5.19 10.54 -1.18
C GLN A 94 5.81 9.37 -1.93
N GLU A 95 7.14 9.33 -2.02
CA GLU A 95 7.89 8.34 -2.77
C GLU A 95 9.28 8.17 -2.18
N VAL A 96 9.84 6.97 -2.30
CA VAL A 96 11.20 6.66 -1.88
C VAL A 96 11.88 5.75 -2.91
N ALA A 97 13.11 6.09 -3.29
CA ALA A 97 13.95 5.23 -4.10
C ALA A 97 14.58 4.14 -3.21
N ILE A 98 14.38 2.89 -3.57
CA ILE A 98 15.00 1.73 -2.91
C ILE A 98 15.75 0.89 -3.92
N THR A 99 16.80 0.23 -3.45
CA THR A 99 17.57 -0.75 -4.21
C THR A 99 17.64 -2.03 -3.38
N VAL A 100 17.17 -3.12 -3.96
CA VAL A 100 17.10 -4.43 -3.27
C VAL A 100 17.78 -5.49 -4.11
N PRO A 101 18.46 -6.47 -3.51
CA PRO A 101 18.99 -7.60 -4.24
C PRO A 101 17.85 -8.45 -4.81
N VAL A 102 18.10 -9.05 -5.96
CA VAL A 102 17.18 -9.99 -6.63
C VAL A 102 17.97 -11.19 -7.13
N THR A 103 17.34 -12.35 -7.06
CA THR A 103 17.84 -13.57 -7.69
C THR A 103 16.93 -13.91 -8.86
N TYR A 104 17.50 -13.95 -10.06
CA TYR A 104 16.77 -14.30 -11.27
C TYR A 104 16.52 -15.81 -11.34
N GLN A 105 15.56 -16.23 -12.18
CA GLN A 105 15.21 -17.64 -12.37
C GLN A 105 16.38 -18.54 -12.81
N ASP A 106 17.37 -17.96 -13.47
CA ASP A 106 18.61 -18.63 -13.88
C ASP A 106 19.69 -18.69 -12.79
N GLY A 107 19.36 -18.26 -11.57
CA GLY A 107 20.24 -18.22 -10.40
C GLY A 107 21.22 -17.04 -10.36
N ARG A 108 21.23 -16.17 -11.38
CA ARG A 108 22.05 -14.96 -11.35
C ARG A 108 21.54 -13.99 -10.29
N LYS A 109 22.47 -13.35 -9.61
CA LYS A 109 22.17 -12.29 -8.64
C LYS A 109 22.30 -10.93 -9.30
N GLY A 110 21.37 -10.03 -8.97
CA GLY A 110 21.37 -8.66 -9.43
C GLY A 110 20.78 -7.73 -8.39
N THR A 111 20.51 -6.51 -8.80
CA THR A 111 19.83 -5.51 -7.98
C THR A 111 18.64 -4.94 -8.75
N LEU A 112 17.54 -4.73 -8.05
CA LEU A 112 16.39 -3.99 -8.53
C LEU A 112 16.37 -2.63 -7.86
N SER A 113 16.41 -1.58 -8.65
CA SER A 113 16.17 -0.21 -8.18
C SER A 113 14.79 0.24 -8.63
N ALA A 114 14.00 0.73 -7.70
CA ALA A 114 12.65 1.18 -7.98
C ALA A 114 12.27 2.38 -7.10
N ASN A 115 11.46 3.25 -7.65
CA ASN A 115 10.76 4.26 -6.87
C ASN A 115 9.47 3.66 -6.35
N VAL A 116 9.33 3.64 -5.05
CA VAL A 116 8.16 3.07 -4.36
C VAL A 116 7.30 4.20 -3.82
N ALA A 117 6.06 4.26 -4.29
CA ALA A 117 5.10 5.24 -3.83
C ALA A 117 4.53 4.88 -2.46
N ILE A 118 4.44 5.87 -1.59
CA ILE A 118 3.73 5.79 -0.31
C ILE A 118 2.31 6.27 -0.54
N THR A 119 1.34 5.43 -0.25
CA THR A 119 -0.07 5.76 -0.44
C THR A 119 -0.74 5.99 0.91
N GLU A 120 -1.38 7.15 1.05
CA GLU A 120 -2.18 7.46 2.24
C GLU A 120 -3.57 6.84 2.10
N VAL A 121 -4.04 6.23 3.19
CA VAL A 121 -5.43 5.80 3.33
C VAL A 121 -6.17 6.92 4.03
N GLU A 122 -7.21 7.47 3.40
CA GLU A 122 -8.00 8.54 3.99
C GLU A 122 -8.54 8.09 5.35
N ARG A 123 -8.38 8.95 6.35
CA ARG A 123 -9.15 8.85 7.58
C ARG A 123 -10.61 8.94 7.18
N ALA A 124 -11.44 7.96 7.55
CA ALA A 124 -12.88 8.12 7.45
C ALA A 124 -13.19 9.47 8.10
N ALA A 125 -13.73 10.42 7.31
CA ALA A 125 -14.08 11.74 7.79
C ALA A 125 -14.87 11.56 9.06
N ALA A 126 -14.35 12.02 10.19
CA ALA A 126 -15.10 12.10 11.43
C ALA A 126 -16.35 12.89 11.08
N GLY A 127 -17.53 12.27 11.26
CA GLY A 127 -18.78 12.75 10.71
C GLY A 127 -18.92 14.26 10.76
N SER A 128 -19.13 14.86 9.61
CA SER A 128 -19.56 16.25 9.54
C SER A 128 -20.81 16.38 10.40
N PRO A 129 -20.88 17.31 11.33
CA PRO A 129 -22.13 17.58 12.05
C PRO A 129 -23.11 18.24 11.08
N ARG A 130 -23.82 17.41 10.28
CA ARG A 130 -25.07 17.83 9.64
C ARG A 130 -26.12 17.92 10.71
N GLY A 131 -26.33 19.11 11.25
CA GLY A 131 -27.46 19.28 12.15
C GLY A 131 -27.43 20.51 13.04
N GLN A 132 -26.98 21.67 12.58
CA GLN A 132 -27.24 22.93 13.31
C GLN A 132 -27.44 24.12 12.39
N GLN A 133 -28.29 24.02 11.38
CA GLN A 133 -28.83 25.18 10.66
C GLN A 133 -30.29 24.97 10.29
N ALA A 134 -31.14 24.66 11.25
CA ALA A 134 -32.59 24.66 11.04
C ALA A 134 -33.34 25.01 12.34
N ARG A 135 -32.86 26.03 13.09
CA ARG A 135 -33.63 26.60 14.22
C ARG A 135 -33.37 28.06 14.45
N ALA A 136 -33.31 28.86 13.41
CA ALA A 136 -33.24 30.32 13.55
C ALA A 136 -34.11 31.08 12.54
N ALA A 137 -35.25 30.50 12.13
CA ALA A 137 -36.20 31.18 11.26
C ALA A 137 -37.65 30.94 11.65
N ALA A 138 -37.94 31.02 12.96
CA ALA A 138 -39.32 30.94 13.43
C ALA A 138 -39.52 31.68 14.77
N GLN A 139 -39.00 32.94 14.87
CA GLN A 139 -39.46 33.88 15.90
C GLN A 139 -39.17 35.29 15.40
N GLY A 140 -40.19 35.90 14.80
CA GLY A 140 -40.11 37.26 14.36
C GLY A 140 -41.28 37.67 13.52
N THR A 141 -42.50 37.60 14.06
CA THR A 141 -43.59 38.47 13.63
C THR A 141 -44.67 38.43 14.68
N ALA A 142 -44.67 39.42 15.53
CA ALA A 142 -45.84 39.97 16.16
C ALA A 142 -45.57 41.46 16.40
#